data_e6d3cf9843df8a773a72e3268cbd616b
#
_entry.id   e6d3cf9843df8a773a72e3268cbd616b
#
_cell.length_a   1.000
_cell.length_b   1.000
_cell.length_c   1.000
_cell.angle_alpha   90.00
_cell.angle_beta   90.00
_cell.angle_gamma   90.00
#
_symmetry.space_group_name_H-M   'P 1'
#
loop_
_entity.id
_entity.type
_entity.pdbx_description
1 polymer ?
#
loop_
_entity_poly.entity_id
_entity_poly.type
_entity_poly.pdbx_seq_one_letter_code
_entity_poly.pdbx_strand_id
1 'polypeptide(L)'
;MQDLRPLLNQKVSPYVCGLSARKIRQITSHFGRAAIQAHKAGFDMVQIHGDRMLGSFASPVFNHRTNEYGGSIENRIRFAVEAVKAVRLQVPDQPFDFKLSVRQESPHYGNAGVLPEELSVIGAFMCQDRMPMAVRERYEKSAPPRPLSGCSIREKCL
;
A
#
# COMPACT_ATOMS: atom_id res chain seq x y z
N MET A 1 -23.37 11.49 18.22
CA MET A 1 -22.13 10.69 18.18
C MET A 1 -21.02 11.62 17.71
N GLN A 2 -19.89 11.70 18.44
CA GLN A 2 -18.84 12.70 18.21
C GLN A 2 -17.98 12.29 17.01
N ASP A 3 -17.71 13.24 16.10
CA ASP A 3 -16.77 13.02 14.99
C ASP A 3 -15.33 12.93 15.53
N LEU A 4 -14.69 11.78 15.34
CA LEU A 4 -13.33 11.52 15.80
C LEU A 4 -12.25 11.92 14.79
N ARG A 5 -12.63 12.33 13.58
CA ARG A 5 -11.65 12.72 12.55
C ARG A 5 -10.69 13.82 12.98
N PRO A 6 -11.14 14.90 13.66
CA PRO A 6 -10.24 15.94 14.12
C PRO A 6 -9.18 15.41 15.10
N LEU A 7 -9.58 14.54 16.03
CA LEU A 7 -8.68 13.93 17.00
C LEU A 7 -7.66 12.99 16.33
N LEU A 8 -8.11 12.16 15.39
CA LEU A 8 -7.24 11.28 14.63
C LEU A 8 -6.26 12.07 13.79
N ASN A 9 -6.73 13.11 13.10
CA ASN A 9 -5.89 13.97 12.30
C ASN A 9 -4.81 14.65 13.15
N GLN A 10 -5.18 15.19 14.31
CA GLN A 10 -4.25 15.79 15.25
C GLN A 10 -3.14 14.84 15.72
N LYS A 11 -3.44 13.55 15.87
CA LYS A 11 -2.48 12.54 16.34
C LYS A 11 -1.66 11.90 15.21
N VAL A 12 -2.26 11.65 14.07
CA VAL A 12 -1.67 10.85 12.99
C VAL A 12 -0.97 11.73 11.95
N SER A 13 -1.58 12.85 11.59
CA SER A 13 -1.06 13.72 10.52
C SER A 13 0.34 14.27 10.82
N PRO A 14 0.69 14.73 12.04
CA PRO A 14 2.06 15.16 12.34
C PRO A 14 3.10 14.06 12.13
N TYR A 15 2.72 12.81 12.45
CA TYR A 15 3.58 11.65 12.22
C TYR A 15 3.80 11.38 10.73
N VAL A 16 2.72 11.36 9.93
CA VAL A 16 2.78 11.17 8.48
C VAL A 16 3.57 12.29 7.81
N CYS A 17 3.27 13.54 8.16
CA CYS A 17 3.90 14.72 7.54
C CYS A 17 5.36 14.93 7.99
N GLY A 18 5.70 14.55 9.22
CA GLY A 18 7.03 14.74 9.81
C GLY A 18 8.10 13.74 9.32
N LEU A 19 7.72 12.60 8.73
CA LEU A 19 8.69 11.64 8.23
C LEU A 19 9.45 12.19 7.01
N SER A 20 10.78 12.25 7.11
CA SER A 20 11.62 12.65 5.96
C SER A 20 11.59 11.58 4.86
N ALA A 21 11.77 11.98 3.60
CA ALA A 21 11.86 11.05 2.47
C ALA A 21 13.01 10.03 2.68
N ARG A 22 14.13 10.45 3.28
CA ARG A 22 15.23 9.56 3.65
C ARG A 22 14.76 8.47 4.63
N LYS A 23 13.96 8.83 5.63
CA LYS A 23 13.42 7.88 6.61
C LYS A 23 12.40 6.93 5.98
N ILE A 24 11.56 7.41 5.08
CA ILE A 24 10.64 6.59 4.31
C ILE A 24 11.41 5.52 3.53
N ARG A 25 12.43 5.91 2.75
CA ARG A 25 13.27 4.95 2.01
C ARG A 25 13.99 3.95 2.91
N GLN A 26 14.44 4.39 4.09
CA GLN A 26 15.02 3.48 5.09
C GLN A 26 14.00 2.45 5.57
N ILE A 27 12.77 2.86 5.88
CA ILE A 27 11.69 1.96 6.29
C ILE A 27 11.34 1.00 5.15
N THR A 28 11.23 1.51 3.92
CA THR A 28 11.01 0.69 2.71
C THR A 28 12.04 -0.44 2.61
N SER A 29 13.32 -0.17 2.81
CA SER A 29 14.35 -1.20 2.78
C SER A 29 14.19 -2.24 3.88
N HIS A 30 13.58 -1.90 5.01
CA HIS A 30 13.31 -2.83 6.09
C HIS A 30 12.22 -3.85 5.74
N PHE A 31 11.22 -3.48 4.91
CA PHE A 31 10.24 -4.44 4.40
C PHE A 31 10.92 -5.57 3.61
N GLY A 32 11.84 -5.23 2.71
CA GLY A 32 12.61 -6.23 1.96
C GLY A 32 13.46 -7.13 2.87
N ARG A 33 14.14 -6.54 3.86
CA ARG A 33 14.94 -7.31 4.83
C ARG A 33 14.08 -8.24 5.68
N ALA A 34 12.91 -7.79 6.12
CA ALA A 34 11.97 -8.61 6.87
C ALA A 34 11.48 -9.81 6.04
N ALA A 35 11.21 -9.60 4.75
CA ALA A 35 10.80 -10.66 3.84
C ALA A 35 11.91 -11.73 3.67
N ILE A 36 13.19 -11.33 3.57
CA ILE A 36 14.31 -12.28 3.55
C ILE A 36 14.34 -13.13 4.83
N GLN A 37 14.13 -12.52 6.00
CA GLN A 37 14.14 -13.25 7.26
C GLN A 37 12.97 -14.24 7.33
N ALA A 38 11.78 -13.84 6.89
CA ALA A 38 10.63 -14.74 6.82
C ALA A 38 10.90 -15.91 5.87
N HIS A 39 11.45 -15.64 4.69
CA HIS A 39 11.84 -16.69 3.73
C HIS A 39 12.85 -17.67 4.33
N LYS A 40 13.92 -17.17 4.96
CA LYS A 40 14.93 -18.01 5.63
C LYS A 40 14.38 -18.82 6.80
N ALA A 41 13.33 -18.32 7.46
CA ALA A 41 12.63 -19.02 8.53
C ALA A 41 11.64 -20.08 8.02
N GLY A 42 11.49 -20.26 6.70
CA GLY A 42 10.65 -21.28 6.10
C GLY A 42 9.17 -20.93 5.99
N PHE A 43 8.82 -19.64 6.06
CA PHE A 43 7.43 -19.23 5.80
C PHE A 43 7.11 -19.34 4.30
N ASP A 44 5.98 -19.94 3.96
CA ASP A 44 5.52 -20.11 2.57
C ASP A 44 5.06 -18.81 1.94
N MET A 45 4.57 -17.85 2.74
CA MET A 45 4.03 -16.59 2.29
C MET A 45 4.25 -15.49 3.34
N VAL A 46 4.35 -14.24 2.91
CA VAL A 46 4.36 -13.07 3.79
C VAL A 46 3.18 -12.15 3.48
N GLN A 47 2.65 -11.48 4.49
CA GLN A 47 1.63 -10.44 4.31
C GLN A 47 2.22 -9.06 4.63
N ILE A 48 2.08 -8.13 3.70
CA ILE A 48 2.39 -6.72 3.92
C ILE A 48 1.13 -6.05 4.47
N HIS A 49 1.24 -5.53 5.69
CA HIS A 49 0.11 -4.84 6.33
C HIS A 49 -0.01 -3.41 5.79
N GLY A 50 -0.93 -3.20 4.87
CA GLY A 50 -1.16 -1.93 4.19
C GLY A 50 -2.10 -0.97 4.93
N ASP A 51 -2.50 -1.27 6.18
CA ASP A 51 -3.44 -0.43 6.93
C ASP A 51 -2.71 0.68 7.71
N ARG A 52 -2.06 0.39 8.80
CA ARG A 52 -1.52 1.38 9.73
C ARG A 52 -0.66 2.47 9.06
N MET A 53 0.64 2.29 9.04
CA MET A 53 1.57 3.28 8.51
C MET A 53 1.35 3.55 7.01
N LEU A 54 1.29 2.49 6.19
CA LEU A 54 1.11 2.63 4.75
C LEU A 54 -0.27 3.21 4.41
N GLY A 55 -1.32 2.77 5.12
CA GLY A 55 -2.68 3.28 4.96
C GLY A 55 -2.82 4.74 5.41
N SER A 56 -2.11 5.15 6.47
CA SER A 56 -2.10 6.56 6.88
C SER A 56 -1.48 7.47 5.82
N PHE A 57 -0.45 6.99 5.09
CA PHE A 57 0.10 7.73 3.94
C PHE A 57 -0.88 7.77 2.76
N ALA A 58 -1.63 6.71 2.51
CA ALA A 58 -2.62 6.65 1.44
C ALA A 58 -3.84 7.55 1.72
N SER A 59 -4.16 7.80 2.99
CA SER A 59 -5.33 8.56 3.41
C SER A 59 -5.21 10.05 3.12
N PRO A 60 -6.18 10.66 2.40
CA PRO A 60 -6.20 12.11 2.19
C PRO A 60 -6.50 12.90 3.48
N VAL A 61 -7.07 12.24 4.50
CA VAL A 61 -7.36 12.86 5.81
C VAL A 61 -6.10 13.05 6.64
N PHE A 62 -5.12 12.15 6.53
CA PHE A 62 -3.90 12.19 7.33
C PHE A 62 -2.69 12.70 6.58
N ASN A 63 -2.66 12.53 5.27
CA ASN A 63 -1.52 12.87 4.44
C ASN A 63 -1.69 14.25 3.79
N HIS A 64 -1.17 15.27 4.45
CA HIS A 64 -1.13 16.65 3.94
C HIS A 64 0.24 17.03 3.35
N ARG A 65 1.02 16.03 2.96
CA ARG A 65 2.35 16.26 2.35
C ARG A 65 2.21 16.91 0.97
N THR A 66 3.17 17.75 0.63
CA THR A 66 3.25 18.44 -0.67
C THR A 66 4.40 17.94 -1.54
N ASN A 67 5.10 16.88 -1.10
CA ASN A 67 6.18 16.25 -1.85
C ASN A 67 5.71 14.98 -2.58
N GLU A 68 6.68 14.22 -3.11
CA GLU A 68 6.44 12.98 -3.86
C GLU A 68 5.67 11.87 -3.12
N TYR A 69 5.40 12.03 -1.83
CA TYR A 69 4.61 11.11 -1.02
C TYR A 69 3.24 11.65 -0.61
N GLY A 70 2.76 12.76 -1.23
CA GLY A 70 1.50 13.39 -0.89
C GLY A 70 0.79 14.05 -2.07
N GLY A 71 -0.41 14.57 -1.86
CA GLY A 71 -1.24 15.15 -2.92
C GLY A 71 -2.05 14.08 -3.67
N SER A 72 -1.68 13.76 -4.90
CA SER A 72 -2.40 12.78 -5.73
C SER A 72 -2.40 11.37 -5.11
N ILE A 73 -3.34 10.50 -5.52
CA ILE A 73 -3.40 9.13 -5.02
C ILE A 73 -2.11 8.36 -5.34
N GLU A 74 -1.52 8.54 -6.51
CA GLU A 74 -0.28 7.89 -6.93
C GLU A 74 0.89 8.26 -5.99
N ASN A 75 0.95 9.51 -5.56
CA ASN A 75 1.95 9.96 -4.60
C ASN A 75 1.67 9.44 -3.20
N ARG A 76 0.40 9.45 -2.76
CA ARG A 76 0.04 8.95 -1.43
C ARG A 76 0.30 7.45 -1.27
N ILE A 77 0.10 6.65 -2.32
CA ILE A 77 0.38 5.20 -2.29
C ILE A 77 1.85 4.86 -2.61
N ARG A 78 2.66 5.82 -3.02
CA ARG A 78 4.06 5.59 -3.41
C ARG A 78 4.85 4.81 -2.36
N PHE A 79 4.69 5.14 -1.09
CA PHE A 79 5.36 4.41 0.00
C PHE A 79 4.96 2.93 0.05
N ALA A 80 3.67 2.62 -0.13
CA ALA A 80 3.18 1.25 -0.18
C ALA A 80 3.71 0.50 -1.40
N VAL A 81 3.73 1.13 -2.56
CA VAL A 81 4.29 0.56 -3.80
C VAL A 81 5.79 0.28 -3.65
N GLU A 82 6.54 1.21 -3.08
CA GLU A 82 7.97 1.03 -2.82
C GLU A 82 8.23 -0.13 -1.85
N ALA A 83 7.38 -0.30 -0.81
CA ALA A 83 7.47 -1.43 0.12
C ALA A 83 7.22 -2.77 -0.60
N VAL A 84 6.21 -2.84 -1.47
CA VAL A 84 5.94 -4.02 -2.31
C VAL A 84 7.12 -4.34 -3.22
N LYS A 85 7.69 -3.33 -3.88
CA LYS A 85 8.88 -3.49 -4.74
C LYS A 85 10.08 -4.00 -3.94
N ALA A 86 10.31 -3.47 -2.75
CA ALA A 86 11.42 -3.88 -1.89
C ALA A 86 11.28 -5.35 -1.47
N VAL A 87 10.08 -5.82 -1.16
CA VAL A 87 9.81 -7.24 -0.86
C VAL A 87 10.03 -8.10 -2.09
N ARG A 88 9.44 -7.74 -3.22
CA ARG A 88 9.54 -8.51 -4.48
C ARG A 88 10.98 -8.65 -4.98
N LEU A 89 11.78 -7.58 -4.83
CA LEU A 89 13.19 -7.59 -5.21
C LEU A 89 14.01 -8.60 -4.38
N GLN A 90 13.67 -8.78 -3.11
CA GLN A 90 14.42 -9.64 -2.21
C GLN A 90 13.96 -11.10 -2.21
N VAL A 91 12.68 -11.34 -2.47
CA VAL A 91 12.07 -12.67 -2.49
C VAL A 91 11.16 -12.82 -3.73
N PRO A 92 11.76 -12.87 -4.94
CA PRO A 92 11.01 -12.76 -6.20
C PRO A 92 9.99 -13.87 -6.39
N ASP A 93 10.28 -15.09 -5.92
CA ASP A 93 9.43 -16.26 -6.12
C ASP A 93 8.48 -16.54 -4.95
N GLN A 94 8.69 -15.90 -3.81
CA GLN A 94 7.83 -16.11 -2.65
C GLN A 94 6.50 -15.40 -2.83
N PRO A 95 5.36 -16.08 -2.63
CA PRO A 95 4.06 -15.44 -2.60
C PRO A 95 3.98 -14.40 -1.49
N PHE A 96 3.36 -13.26 -1.78
CA PHE A 96 2.98 -12.31 -0.75
C PHE A 96 1.61 -11.73 -1.00
N ASP A 97 0.97 -11.32 0.08
CA ASP A 97 -0.32 -10.64 0.10
C ASP A 97 -0.16 -9.21 0.61
N PHE A 98 -0.92 -8.29 0.04
CA PHE A 98 -1.00 -6.91 0.52
C PHE A 98 -2.38 -6.67 1.11
N LYS A 99 -2.45 -6.53 2.44
CA LYS A 99 -3.70 -6.22 3.12
C LYS A 99 -4.01 -4.74 2.98
N LEU A 100 -5.00 -4.41 2.16
CA LEU A 100 -5.48 -3.05 1.95
C LEU A 100 -6.71 -2.77 2.81
N SER A 101 -6.68 -1.70 3.60
CA SER A 101 -7.86 -1.14 4.27
C SER A 101 -8.43 -0.01 3.45
N VAL A 102 -9.65 -0.18 2.96
CA VAL A 102 -10.31 0.75 2.06
C VAL A 102 -11.02 1.84 2.82
N ARG A 103 -11.88 1.48 3.73
CA ARG A 103 -12.74 2.41 4.47
C ARG A 103 -12.80 1.98 5.92
N GLN A 104 -12.73 2.96 6.82
CA GLN A 104 -13.08 2.67 8.20
C GLN A 104 -14.60 2.70 8.33
N GLU A 105 -15.20 1.57 8.65
CA GLU A 105 -16.65 1.39 8.66
C GLU A 105 -17.35 2.12 9.80
N SER A 106 -16.62 2.53 10.81
CA SER A 106 -17.22 3.33 11.87
C SER A 106 -17.63 4.70 11.34
N PRO A 107 -18.90 5.10 11.47
CA PRO A 107 -19.37 6.42 11.06
C PRO A 107 -18.62 7.57 11.75
N HIS A 108 -17.89 7.28 12.83
CA HIS A 108 -17.06 8.26 13.54
C HIS A 108 -15.73 8.57 12.83
N TYR A 109 -15.25 7.69 11.96
CA TYR A 109 -13.99 7.87 11.24
C TYR A 109 -14.20 8.44 9.84
N GLY A 110 -15.43 8.44 9.33
CA GLY A 110 -15.77 8.97 8.01
C GLY A 110 -14.91 8.33 6.91
N ASN A 111 -14.38 9.16 6.01
CA ASN A 111 -13.51 8.73 4.91
C ASN A 111 -12.02 8.75 5.30
N ALA A 112 -11.68 8.26 6.49
CA ALA A 112 -10.30 8.28 6.98
C ALA A 112 -9.35 7.32 6.25
N GLY A 113 -9.89 6.36 5.50
CA GLY A 113 -9.11 5.42 4.69
C GLY A 113 -8.94 5.86 3.23
N VAL A 114 -8.64 4.90 2.39
CA VAL A 114 -8.64 5.04 0.94
C VAL A 114 -10.08 5.11 0.44
N LEU A 115 -10.37 5.96 -0.53
CA LEU A 115 -11.70 6.06 -1.11
C LEU A 115 -11.96 4.89 -2.07
N PRO A 116 -13.22 4.41 -2.18
CA PRO A 116 -13.57 3.31 -3.07
C PRO A 116 -13.17 3.54 -4.54
N GLU A 117 -13.31 4.77 -5.03
CA GLU A 117 -12.93 5.18 -6.38
C GLU A 117 -11.42 5.15 -6.62
N GLU A 118 -10.61 5.18 -5.58
CA GLU A 118 -9.15 5.10 -5.64
C GLU A 118 -8.63 3.65 -5.72
N LEU A 119 -9.49 2.66 -5.44
CA LEU A 119 -9.10 1.24 -5.39
C LEU A 119 -8.56 0.71 -6.71
N SER A 120 -9.14 1.11 -7.82
CA SER A 120 -8.70 0.68 -9.15
C SER A 120 -7.28 1.16 -9.44
N VAL A 121 -6.95 2.38 -9.03
CA VAL A 121 -5.60 2.96 -9.18
C VAL A 121 -4.61 2.18 -8.32
N ILE A 122 -4.95 1.95 -7.04
CA ILE A 122 -4.09 1.18 -6.12
C ILE A 122 -3.87 -0.23 -6.63
N GLY A 123 -4.94 -0.92 -7.05
CA GLY A 123 -4.88 -2.26 -7.61
C GLY A 123 -3.97 -2.33 -8.83
N ALA A 124 -4.09 -1.39 -9.76
CA ALA A 124 -3.24 -1.32 -10.93
C ALA A 124 -1.76 -1.18 -10.57
N PHE A 125 -1.39 -0.26 -9.66
CA PHE A 125 -0.02 -0.09 -9.22
C PHE A 125 0.55 -1.31 -8.49
N MET A 126 -0.24 -1.93 -7.60
CA MET A 126 0.19 -3.11 -6.85
C MET A 126 0.35 -4.34 -7.75
N CYS A 127 -0.49 -4.48 -8.79
CA CYS A 127 -0.41 -5.60 -9.71
C CYS A 127 0.73 -5.47 -10.73
N GLN A 128 1.06 -4.26 -11.17
CA GLN A 128 2.17 -4.02 -12.10
C GLN A 128 3.50 -4.57 -11.58
N ASP A 129 3.73 -4.46 -10.28
CA ASP A 129 4.97 -4.92 -9.64
C ASP A 129 4.97 -6.42 -9.26
N ARG A 130 3.86 -7.13 -9.50
CA ARG A 130 3.75 -8.58 -9.27
C ARG A 130 4.30 -9.43 -10.41
N MET A 131 4.36 -8.89 -11.61
CA MET A 131 4.79 -9.64 -12.78
C MET A 131 6.30 -9.59 -12.96
N PRO A 132 6.99 -10.75 -13.10
CA PRO A 132 8.33 -10.79 -13.68
C PRO A 132 8.34 -10.03 -15.01
N MET A 133 9.38 -9.26 -15.30
CA MET A 133 9.44 -8.44 -16.52
C MET A 133 9.10 -9.24 -17.80
N ALA A 134 9.55 -10.47 -17.91
CA ALA A 134 9.24 -11.36 -19.04
C ALA A 134 7.75 -11.72 -19.19
N VAL A 135 7.00 -11.73 -18.08
CA VAL A 135 5.54 -11.96 -18.08
C VAL A 135 4.80 -10.67 -18.41
N ARG A 136 5.31 -9.53 -17.93
CA ARG A 136 4.77 -8.20 -18.21
C ARG A 136 4.83 -7.86 -19.70
N GLU A 137 5.98 -8.07 -20.36
CA GLU A 137 6.10 -7.85 -21.82
C GLU A 137 5.18 -8.77 -22.64
N ARG A 138 4.97 -9.99 -22.16
CA ARG A 138 4.07 -10.95 -22.82
C ARG A 138 2.61 -10.56 -22.64
N TYR A 139 2.24 -10.05 -21.47
CA TYR A 139 0.89 -9.59 -21.18
C TYR A 139 0.55 -8.30 -21.93
N GLU A 140 1.45 -7.32 -21.97
CA GLU A 140 1.26 -6.06 -22.70
C GLU A 140 1.15 -6.27 -24.22
N LYS A 141 1.77 -7.33 -24.76
CA LYS A 141 1.69 -7.70 -26.18
C LYS A 141 0.48 -8.55 -26.56
N SER A 142 -0.21 -9.17 -25.62
CA SER A 142 -1.20 -10.22 -25.91
C SER A 142 -2.62 -10.00 -25.36
N ALA A 143 -2.92 -8.97 -24.58
CA ALA A 143 -4.19 -8.86 -23.91
C ALA A 143 -4.94 -7.54 -24.15
N PRO A 144 -6.25 -7.61 -24.49
CA PRO A 144 -7.17 -6.50 -24.25
C PRO A 144 -7.29 -6.27 -22.72
N PRO A 145 -7.66 -5.08 -22.27
CA PRO A 145 -7.79 -4.79 -20.84
C PRO A 145 -8.81 -5.74 -20.22
N ARG A 146 -8.34 -6.73 -19.50
CA ARG A 146 -9.20 -7.59 -18.69
C ARG A 146 -9.52 -6.90 -17.37
N PRO A 147 -10.76 -7.02 -16.87
CA PRO A 147 -11.07 -6.65 -15.50
C PRO A 147 -10.14 -7.40 -14.56
N LEU A 148 -9.75 -6.76 -13.47
CA LEU A 148 -8.74 -7.18 -12.47
C LEU A 148 -9.09 -8.49 -11.71
N SER A 149 -9.53 -9.53 -12.38
CA SER A 149 -9.92 -10.84 -11.84
C SER A 149 -8.73 -11.74 -11.49
N GLY A 150 -7.67 -11.19 -10.96
CA GLY A 150 -6.48 -11.97 -10.57
C GLY A 150 -5.65 -11.31 -9.46
N CYS A 151 -5.99 -10.10 -9.07
CA CYS A 151 -5.42 -9.46 -7.90
C CYS A 151 -6.31 -9.79 -6.70
N SER A 152 -5.92 -10.76 -5.87
CA SER A 152 -6.65 -11.05 -4.63
C SER A 152 -6.38 -9.93 -3.64
N ILE A 153 -7.08 -8.83 -3.81
CA ILE A 153 -7.24 -7.83 -2.77
C ILE A 153 -8.27 -8.44 -1.82
N ARG A 154 -7.82 -9.03 -0.73
CA ARG A 154 -8.75 -9.43 0.32
C ARG A 154 -9.14 -8.17 1.09
N GLU A 155 -10.32 -7.64 0.77
CA GLU A 155 -11.05 -6.79 1.69
C GLU A 155 -11.41 -7.62 2.92
N LYS A 156 -10.81 -7.32 4.05
CA LYS A 156 -11.43 -7.60 5.34
C LYS A 156 -12.01 -6.29 5.83
N CYS A 157 -13.31 -6.14 5.63
CA CYS A 157 -14.14 -5.28 6.45
C CYS A 157 -14.06 -5.81 7.89
N LEU A 158 -13.57 -5.03 8.80
CA LEU A 158 -13.75 -5.15 10.25
C LEU A 158 -14.48 -3.93 10.75
#